data_eb3244b0b68658e72d950bdc87ecc8ab
#
_entry.id   eb3244b0b68658e72d950bdc87ecc8ab
#
_cell.length_a   1.000
_cell.length_b   1.000
_cell.length_c   1.000
_cell.angle_alpha   90.00
_cell.angle_beta   90.00
_cell.angle_gamma   90.00
#
_symmetry.space_group_name_H-M   'P 1'
#
loop_
_entity.id
_entity.type
_entity.pdbx_description
1 polymer ?
#
loop_
_entity_poly.entity_id
_entity_poly.type
_entity_poly.pdbx_seq_one_letter_code
_entity_poly.pdbx_strand_id
1 'polypeptide(L)'
;MNKKIRLIETFAGYGSQAMALKNLNINFEHYKISEWNILANKSYNAIHKPSIVKYDNNLNDDEIFNKLEGLQLTLDDKKCLNKEDFKRKGINWCRQVYNEFCQNNNLGSITHIHSKDLQILDLDKYLYLFTYSFPCTDLSSAGKQKGMKKGSGTSSGLLWEIERILNECENLPQVLFMENVKQVLSKKNKDDFDNWCKFLESKGYTNSYKVLNSCDYGIPQNRERCYMISILGNQKYEFPKPIPLTKHLRDYLDDKVDNNLYINNFYANEVKEIYKDFDFINDKNRYNKICVLGHYMKSKHESSRIVNINGISPTIKENHNTVTAIIDKDNNVRKLSVYEFGKLMGVSNNDIDKILQVQSLSKARKQFGNSIVVNVMEHIFDNLFKTISL
;
A
#
# COMPACT_ATOMS: atom_id res chain seq x y z
N MET A 1 -11.91 28.58 -11.26
CA MET A 1 -10.43 28.35 -11.24
C MET A 1 -10.23 26.94 -10.77
N ASN A 2 -9.49 26.13 -11.51
CA ASN A 2 -9.17 24.77 -11.06
C ASN A 2 -8.21 24.87 -9.87
N LYS A 3 -8.61 24.32 -8.71
CA LYS A 3 -7.76 24.28 -7.51
C LYS A 3 -6.61 23.30 -7.74
N LYS A 4 -5.41 23.67 -7.26
CA LYS A 4 -4.27 22.75 -7.24
C LYS A 4 -4.48 21.68 -6.13
N ILE A 5 -4.24 20.42 -6.44
CA ILE A 5 -4.38 19.35 -5.46
C ILE A 5 -3.15 19.31 -4.54
N ARG A 6 -3.39 19.29 -3.23
CA ARG A 6 -2.40 18.98 -2.19
C ARG A 6 -2.69 17.60 -1.62
N LEU A 7 -1.77 16.68 -1.86
CA LEU A 7 -1.87 15.31 -1.35
C LEU A 7 -1.26 15.21 0.05
N ILE A 8 -2.06 14.73 1.00
CA ILE A 8 -1.62 14.34 2.34
C ILE A 8 -1.77 12.83 2.44
N GLU A 9 -0.66 12.10 2.58
CA GLU A 9 -0.65 10.64 2.67
C GLU A 9 -0.28 10.21 4.08
N THR A 10 -1.24 9.69 4.85
CA THR A 10 -0.92 9.01 6.12
C THR A 10 -0.80 7.51 5.89
N PHE A 11 0.12 6.86 6.61
CA PHE A 11 0.54 5.48 6.38
C PHE A 11 1.03 5.31 4.92
N ALA A 12 1.86 6.24 4.46
CA ALA A 12 2.16 6.47 3.05
C ALA A 12 2.88 5.30 2.37
N GLY A 13 3.62 4.47 3.11
CA GLY A 13 4.43 3.40 2.53
C GLY A 13 5.42 3.95 1.50
N TYR A 14 5.43 3.38 0.30
CA TYR A 14 6.22 3.89 -0.82
C TYR A 14 5.44 4.87 -1.73
N GLY A 15 4.24 5.34 -1.33
CA GLY A 15 3.48 6.37 -2.05
C GLY A 15 2.67 5.85 -3.24
N SER A 16 1.92 4.77 -3.07
CA SER A 16 1.10 4.21 -4.15
C SER A 16 -0.04 5.14 -4.58
N GLN A 17 -0.56 5.99 -3.67
CA GLN A 17 -1.56 7.00 -3.98
C GLN A 17 -0.97 8.10 -4.89
N ALA A 18 0.23 8.58 -4.56
CA ALA A 18 0.96 9.52 -5.39
C ALA A 18 1.30 8.93 -6.77
N MET A 19 1.64 7.62 -6.84
CA MET A 19 1.85 6.93 -8.12
C MET A 19 0.59 6.96 -8.99
N ALA A 20 -0.58 6.67 -8.43
CA ALA A 20 -1.84 6.70 -9.15
C ALA A 20 -2.16 8.08 -9.72
N LEU A 21 -1.97 9.14 -8.93
CA LEU A 21 -2.15 10.53 -9.40
C LEU A 21 -1.18 10.90 -10.53
N LYS A 22 0.09 10.48 -10.39
CA LYS A 22 1.12 10.69 -11.41
C LYS A 22 0.79 9.96 -12.72
N ASN A 23 0.34 8.71 -12.66
CA ASN A 23 -0.02 7.93 -13.84
C ASN A 23 -1.22 8.52 -14.58
N LEU A 24 -2.12 9.17 -13.88
CA LEU A 24 -3.25 9.92 -14.45
C LEU A 24 -2.87 11.31 -14.98
N ASN A 25 -1.60 11.72 -14.90
CA ASN A 25 -1.12 13.06 -15.23
C ASN A 25 -1.87 14.18 -14.48
N ILE A 26 -2.34 13.91 -13.27
CA ILE A 26 -3.00 14.91 -12.43
C ILE A 26 -1.93 15.82 -11.84
N ASN A 27 -2.14 17.15 -11.95
CA ASN A 27 -1.25 18.12 -11.34
C ASN A 27 -1.51 18.21 -9.83
N PHE A 28 -0.59 17.68 -9.02
CA PHE A 28 -0.68 17.69 -7.56
C PHE A 28 0.67 18.03 -6.91
N GLU A 29 0.60 18.39 -5.65
CA GLU A 29 1.74 18.63 -4.79
C GLU A 29 1.83 17.48 -3.76
N HIS A 30 2.99 16.81 -3.63
CA HIS A 30 3.32 15.97 -2.47
C HIS A 30 3.46 16.88 -1.24
N TYR A 31 2.35 17.14 -0.56
CA TYR A 31 2.28 18.21 0.41
C TYR A 31 2.79 17.80 1.79
N LYS A 32 2.21 16.74 2.34
CA LYS A 32 2.62 16.16 3.63
C LYS A 32 2.50 14.64 3.55
N ILE A 33 3.38 13.94 4.25
CA ILE A 33 3.20 12.51 4.50
C ILE A 33 3.35 12.22 6.00
N SER A 34 2.74 11.11 6.45
CA SER A 34 2.99 10.52 7.75
C SER A 34 3.34 9.04 7.53
N GLU A 35 4.62 8.75 7.63
CA GLU A 35 5.18 7.41 7.50
C GLU A 35 6.30 7.25 8.53
N TRP A 36 6.10 6.38 9.49
CA TRP A 36 7.07 6.19 10.57
C TRP A 36 8.19 5.20 10.24
N ASN A 37 7.98 4.33 9.22
CA ASN A 37 8.99 3.36 8.82
C ASN A 37 10.04 4.00 7.91
N ILE A 38 11.28 4.07 8.41
CA ILE A 38 12.42 4.65 7.70
C ILE A 38 12.64 3.97 6.34
N LEU A 39 12.46 2.65 6.26
CA LEU A 39 12.67 1.91 5.01
C LEU A 39 11.58 2.23 3.96
N ALA A 40 10.34 2.41 4.40
CA ALA A 40 9.25 2.83 3.52
C ALA A 40 9.49 4.26 3.00
N ASN A 41 9.89 5.19 3.88
CA ASN A 41 10.26 6.55 3.48
C ASN A 41 11.43 6.58 2.48
N LYS A 42 12.43 5.69 2.60
CA LYS A 42 13.50 5.56 1.60
C LYS A 42 12.98 5.15 0.23
N SER A 43 12.05 4.19 0.18
CA SER A 43 11.42 3.78 -1.07
C SER A 43 10.56 4.91 -1.66
N TYR A 44 9.83 5.66 -0.82
CA TYR A 44 9.09 6.84 -1.24
C TYR A 44 10.01 7.88 -1.91
N ASN A 45 11.15 8.20 -1.27
CA ASN A 45 12.14 9.13 -1.85
C ASN A 45 12.67 8.62 -3.19
N ALA A 46 13.07 7.37 -3.26
CA ALA A 46 13.64 6.79 -4.49
C ALA A 46 12.69 6.93 -5.69
N ILE A 47 11.39 6.80 -5.46
CA ILE A 47 10.36 6.89 -6.51
C ILE A 47 10.02 8.35 -6.84
N HIS A 48 9.74 9.16 -5.80
CA HIS A 48 9.08 10.45 -5.97
C HIS A 48 10.02 11.66 -5.85
N LYS A 49 11.14 11.50 -5.15
CA LYS A 49 12.10 12.57 -4.82
C LYS A 49 13.55 12.07 -4.90
N PRO A 50 14.04 11.65 -6.08
CA PRO A 50 15.35 10.96 -6.20
C PRO A 50 16.55 11.85 -5.85
N SER A 51 16.42 13.18 -5.91
CA SER A 51 17.50 14.11 -5.55
C SER A 51 17.35 14.54 -4.10
N ILE A 52 18.31 14.20 -3.24
CA ILE A 52 18.29 14.57 -1.83
C ILE A 52 18.85 15.98 -1.63
N VAL A 53 18.03 16.84 -1.04
CA VAL A 53 18.43 18.18 -0.60
C VAL A 53 18.93 18.09 0.85
N LYS A 54 19.96 18.88 1.20
CA LYS A 54 20.48 18.95 2.56
C LYS A 54 19.69 19.96 3.39
N TYR A 55 19.03 19.49 4.42
CA TYR A 55 18.26 20.29 5.38
C TYR A 55 18.98 20.40 6.74
N ASP A 56 20.12 19.70 6.91
CA ASP A 56 20.84 19.56 8.17
C ASP A 56 22.04 20.49 8.35
N ASN A 57 22.28 21.41 7.40
CA ASN A 57 23.51 22.20 7.33
C ASN A 57 23.83 23.02 8.62
N ASN A 58 22.79 23.46 9.32
CA ASN A 58 22.92 24.29 10.53
C ASN A 58 22.62 23.55 11.84
N LEU A 59 22.49 22.20 11.79
CA LEU A 59 22.15 21.40 12.95
C LEU A 59 23.38 20.66 13.49
N ASN A 60 23.58 20.71 14.81
CA ASN A 60 24.54 19.84 15.46
C ASN A 60 24.02 18.39 15.61
N ASP A 61 24.87 17.48 16.01
CA ASP A 61 24.54 16.05 16.06
C ASP A 61 23.42 15.73 17.06
N ASP A 62 23.41 16.42 18.19
CA ASP A 62 22.41 16.22 19.24
C ASP A 62 21.03 16.70 18.81
N GLU A 63 20.97 17.80 18.06
CA GLU A 63 19.74 18.32 17.44
C GLU A 63 19.18 17.34 16.41
N ILE A 64 20.03 16.69 15.59
CA ILE A 64 19.61 15.65 14.63
C ILE A 64 18.99 14.46 15.37
N PHE A 65 19.66 13.96 16.43
CA PHE A 65 19.14 12.83 17.23
C PHE A 65 17.78 13.17 17.86
N ASN A 66 17.66 14.37 18.47
CA ASN A 66 16.41 14.82 19.10
C ASN A 66 15.27 14.97 18.09
N LYS A 67 15.55 15.53 16.91
CA LYS A 67 14.56 15.67 15.84
C LYS A 67 14.07 14.32 15.33
N LEU A 68 14.98 13.36 15.11
CA LEU A 68 14.61 12.01 14.68
C LEU A 68 13.82 11.25 15.75
N GLU A 69 14.19 11.35 17.02
CA GLU A 69 13.44 10.76 18.13
C GLU A 69 12.03 11.34 18.22
N GLY A 70 11.88 12.67 18.04
CA GLY A 70 10.58 13.35 18.03
C GLY A 70 9.63 12.86 16.93
N LEU A 71 10.15 12.34 15.83
CA LEU A 71 9.34 11.75 14.75
C LEU A 71 8.82 10.35 15.07
N GLN A 72 9.30 9.70 16.15
CA GLN A 72 8.89 8.35 16.59
C GLN A 72 9.01 7.29 15.49
N LEU A 73 10.21 7.15 14.95
CA LEU A 73 10.49 6.31 13.78
C LEU A 73 10.79 4.85 14.12
N THR A 74 10.62 3.97 13.14
CA THR A 74 10.89 2.53 13.26
C THR A 74 11.66 1.99 12.05
N LEU A 75 12.28 0.81 12.22
CA LEU A 75 12.88 0.01 11.15
C LEU A 75 12.16 -1.33 10.92
N ASP A 76 11.27 -1.74 11.82
CA ASP A 76 10.65 -3.07 11.85
C ASP A 76 9.13 -3.08 11.99
N ASP A 77 8.49 -1.90 12.03
CA ASP A 77 7.05 -1.67 12.25
C ASP A 77 6.56 -2.11 13.66
N LYS A 78 7.47 -2.24 14.62
CA LYS A 78 7.13 -2.74 15.96
C LYS A 78 7.59 -1.82 17.08
N LYS A 79 8.83 -1.36 17.01
CA LYS A 79 9.45 -0.56 18.08
C LYS A 79 9.95 0.76 17.53
N CYS A 80 9.58 1.85 18.22
CA CYS A 80 10.18 3.15 17.94
C CYS A 80 11.65 3.16 18.38
N LEU A 81 12.47 3.81 17.57
CA LEU A 81 13.88 4.07 17.89
C LEU A 81 13.96 5.23 18.88
N ASN A 82 14.78 5.07 19.92
CA ASN A 82 15.13 6.16 20.83
C ASN A 82 16.46 6.80 20.45
N LYS A 83 16.85 7.88 21.15
CA LYS A 83 18.08 8.63 20.89
C LYS A 83 19.33 7.75 20.90
N GLU A 84 19.42 6.77 21.81
CA GLU A 84 20.56 5.85 21.88
C GLU A 84 20.59 4.86 20.71
N ASP A 85 19.41 4.44 20.20
CA ASP A 85 19.33 3.63 18.99
C ASP A 85 19.86 4.41 17.77
N PHE A 86 19.55 5.71 17.66
CA PHE A 86 20.07 6.60 16.62
C PHE A 86 21.58 6.80 16.74
N LYS A 87 22.11 7.07 17.94
CA LYS A 87 23.55 7.19 18.16
C LYS A 87 24.30 5.94 17.71
N ARG A 88 23.78 4.73 18.01
CA ARG A 88 24.38 3.46 17.57
C ARG A 88 24.39 3.30 16.03
N LYS A 89 23.46 3.92 15.31
CA LYS A 89 23.46 3.94 13.83
C LYS A 89 24.51 4.86 13.24
N GLY A 90 25.00 5.81 14.02
CA GLY A 90 25.98 6.79 13.61
C GLY A 90 25.39 8.04 12.94
N ILE A 91 26.08 9.18 13.13
CA ILE A 91 25.55 10.49 12.74
C ILE A 91 25.32 10.64 11.23
N ASN A 92 26.21 10.09 10.40
CA ASN A 92 26.07 10.21 8.93
C ASN A 92 24.78 9.56 8.44
N TRP A 93 24.44 8.39 8.98
CA TRP A 93 23.18 7.70 8.68
C TRP A 93 21.97 8.51 9.18
N CYS A 94 22.07 9.09 10.39
CA CYS A 94 21.01 9.91 10.96
C CYS A 94 20.75 11.17 10.13
N ARG A 95 21.81 11.87 9.69
CA ARG A 95 21.71 13.04 8.81
C ARG A 95 21.06 12.69 7.47
N GLN A 96 21.41 11.55 6.89
CA GLN A 96 20.74 11.08 5.68
C GLN A 96 19.24 10.85 5.91
N VAL A 97 18.87 10.12 6.97
CA VAL A 97 17.46 9.89 7.32
C VAL A 97 16.71 11.19 7.56
N TYR A 98 17.30 12.12 8.31
CA TYR A 98 16.70 13.43 8.57
C TYR A 98 16.41 14.20 7.28
N ASN A 99 17.40 14.27 6.37
CA ASN A 99 17.23 14.95 5.08
C ASN A 99 16.15 14.28 4.22
N GLU A 100 16.08 12.94 4.20
CA GLU A 100 15.05 12.18 3.50
C GLU A 100 13.64 12.47 4.03
N PHE A 101 13.48 12.64 5.35
CA PHE A 101 12.20 12.99 5.98
C PHE A 101 11.80 14.43 5.71
N CYS A 102 12.73 15.36 5.82
CA CYS A 102 12.47 16.78 5.51
C CYS A 102 12.05 16.97 4.05
N GLN A 103 12.71 16.29 3.12
CA GLN A 103 12.42 16.40 1.69
C GLN A 103 11.00 16.01 1.32
N ASN A 104 10.43 15.04 2.02
CA ASN A 104 9.05 14.59 1.83
C ASN A 104 8.04 15.36 2.65
N ASN A 105 8.46 16.32 3.47
CA ASN A 105 7.62 16.88 4.52
C ASN A 105 6.98 15.78 5.38
N ASN A 106 7.79 14.74 5.72
CA ASN A 106 7.31 13.60 6.48
C ASN A 106 7.26 13.92 7.98
N LEU A 107 6.07 13.81 8.53
CA LEU A 107 5.74 14.14 9.91
C LEU A 107 6.00 12.96 10.89
N GLY A 108 6.47 11.80 10.38
CA GLY A 108 6.74 10.63 11.22
C GLY A 108 5.48 9.85 11.63
N SER A 109 5.42 9.45 12.90
CA SER A 109 4.32 8.64 13.43
C SER A 109 3.02 9.42 13.54
N ILE A 110 1.92 8.80 13.07
CA ILE A 110 0.57 9.35 13.15
C ILE A 110 0.13 9.69 14.60
N THR A 111 0.69 9.02 15.60
CA THR A 111 0.35 9.22 17.01
C THR A 111 0.91 10.51 17.61
N HIS A 112 1.83 11.18 16.91
CA HIS A 112 2.52 12.38 17.40
C HIS A 112 2.23 13.64 16.57
N ILE A 113 1.58 13.49 15.42
CA ILE A 113 1.19 14.64 14.60
C ILE A 113 -0.14 15.25 15.09
N HIS A 114 -0.25 16.55 14.94
CA HIS A 114 -1.44 17.32 15.21
C HIS A 114 -1.95 18.03 13.96
N SER A 115 -3.20 18.49 13.97
CA SER A 115 -3.81 19.18 12.82
C SER A 115 -2.99 20.38 12.34
N LYS A 116 -2.35 21.14 13.25
CA LYS A 116 -1.47 22.26 12.92
C LYS A 116 -0.28 21.88 12.04
N ASP A 117 0.20 20.62 12.14
CA ASP A 117 1.33 20.12 11.38
C ASP A 117 0.93 19.85 9.92
N LEU A 118 -0.35 19.60 9.67
CA LEU A 118 -0.91 19.41 8.33
C LEU A 118 -1.00 20.72 7.54
N GLN A 119 -1.10 21.86 8.21
CA GLN A 119 -1.16 23.20 7.58
C GLN A 119 -2.22 23.29 6.47
N ILE A 120 -3.45 22.88 6.75
CA ILE A 120 -4.57 22.97 5.80
C ILE A 120 -5.07 24.42 5.75
N LEU A 121 -4.60 25.15 4.76
CA LEU A 121 -4.81 26.58 4.56
C LEU A 121 -5.22 26.87 3.11
N ASP A 122 -5.75 28.09 2.85
CA ASP A 122 -6.06 28.55 1.50
C ASP A 122 -6.98 27.59 0.72
N LEU A 123 -8.09 27.18 1.33
CA LEU A 123 -9.07 26.25 0.74
C LEU A 123 -9.73 26.75 -0.56
N ASP A 124 -9.64 28.05 -0.84
CA ASP A 124 -10.03 28.68 -2.09
C ASP A 124 -9.08 28.36 -3.25
N LYS A 125 -7.77 28.15 -2.95
CA LYS A 125 -6.72 27.89 -3.94
C LYS A 125 -6.41 26.40 -4.06
N TYR A 126 -6.53 25.63 -2.96
CA TYR A 126 -6.11 24.24 -2.89
C TYR A 126 -7.26 23.31 -2.56
N LEU A 127 -7.22 22.13 -3.19
CA LEU A 127 -8.02 20.97 -2.81
C LEU A 127 -7.12 19.99 -2.07
N TYR A 128 -7.45 19.71 -0.83
CA TYR A 128 -6.71 18.73 -0.01
C TYR A 128 -7.34 17.35 -0.17
N LEU A 129 -6.56 16.45 -0.76
CA LEU A 129 -6.83 15.00 -0.77
C LEU A 129 -6.05 14.37 0.38
N PHE A 130 -6.76 13.96 1.42
CA PHE A 130 -6.20 13.30 2.59
C PHE A 130 -6.44 11.79 2.51
N THR A 131 -5.36 11.01 2.44
CA THR A 131 -5.45 9.57 2.31
C THR A 131 -4.98 8.87 3.59
N TYR A 132 -5.68 7.78 3.98
CA TYR A 132 -5.33 7.00 5.16
C TYR A 132 -5.63 5.50 4.96
N SER A 133 -4.57 4.70 5.02
CA SER A 133 -4.61 3.23 4.89
C SER A 133 -4.02 2.64 6.16
N PHE A 134 -4.78 2.74 7.26
CA PHE A 134 -4.32 2.30 8.56
C PHE A 134 -4.05 0.78 8.61
N PRO A 135 -3.15 0.30 9.50
CA PRO A 135 -2.74 -1.10 9.51
C PRO A 135 -3.92 -2.07 9.63
N CYS A 136 -3.93 -3.10 8.77
CA CYS A 136 -4.99 -4.12 8.73
C CYS A 136 -4.66 -5.38 9.54
N THR A 137 -3.54 -5.42 10.28
CA THR A 137 -3.01 -6.63 10.94
C THR A 137 -4.00 -7.24 11.93
N ASP A 138 -4.78 -6.42 12.62
CA ASP A 138 -5.77 -6.87 13.59
C ASP A 138 -7.16 -7.09 12.98
N LEU A 139 -7.36 -6.76 11.71
CA LEU A 139 -8.61 -6.96 10.95
C LEU A 139 -8.55 -8.19 10.03
N SER A 140 -7.40 -8.43 9.40
CA SER A 140 -7.26 -9.44 8.35
C SER A 140 -7.46 -10.87 8.88
N SER A 141 -8.00 -11.75 8.03
CA SER A 141 -8.15 -13.19 8.36
C SER A 141 -6.81 -13.90 8.58
N ALA A 142 -5.72 -13.36 8.04
CA ALA A 142 -4.36 -13.85 8.25
C ALA A 142 -3.69 -13.27 9.49
N GLY A 143 -4.30 -12.26 10.15
CA GLY A 143 -3.78 -11.57 11.32
C GLY A 143 -4.40 -12.04 12.63
N LYS A 144 -4.22 -11.23 13.67
CA LYS A 144 -4.68 -11.57 15.04
C LYS A 144 -6.18 -11.40 15.26
N GLN A 145 -6.88 -10.79 14.30
CA GLN A 145 -8.33 -10.53 14.35
C GLN A 145 -8.81 -9.85 15.65
N LYS A 146 -8.00 -8.96 16.24
CA LYS A 146 -8.36 -8.25 17.48
C LYS A 146 -9.36 -7.12 17.27
N GLY A 147 -9.59 -6.72 16.01
CA GLY A 147 -10.48 -5.62 15.65
C GLY A 147 -9.82 -4.25 15.71
N MET A 148 -10.64 -3.21 15.58
CA MET A 148 -10.20 -1.81 15.55
C MET A 148 -10.89 -0.94 16.60
N LYS A 149 -11.36 -1.54 17.68
CA LYS A 149 -12.10 -0.84 18.75
C LYS A 149 -11.29 0.33 19.29
N LYS A 150 -11.93 1.47 19.49
CA LYS A 150 -11.34 2.68 20.06
C LYS A 150 -10.74 2.39 21.44
N GLY A 151 -9.49 2.81 21.67
CA GLY A 151 -8.77 2.58 22.92
C GLY A 151 -8.25 1.14 23.12
N SER A 152 -8.36 0.26 22.12
CA SER A 152 -7.91 -1.14 22.26
C SER A 152 -6.39 -1.33 22.23
N GLY A 153 -5.61 -0.31 21.83
CA GLY A 153 -4.17 -0.41 21.63
C GLY A 153 -3.76 -1.32 20.46
N THR A 154 -4.70 -1.72 19.59
CA THR A 154 -4.41 -2.50 18.39
C THR A 154 -3.83 -1.61 17.30
N SER A 155 -3.04 -2.18 16.40
CA SER A 155 -2.50 -1.43 15.26
C SER A 155 -3.61 -0.94 14.32
N SER A 156 -4.71 -1.70 14.16
CA SER A 156 -5.88 -1.26 13.41
C SER A 156 -6.69 -0.17 14.13
N GLY A 157 -6.49 0.03 15.43
CA GLY A 157 -7.02 1.14 16.22
C GLY A 157 -6.39 2.50 15.88
N LEU A 158 -5.33 2.54 15.07
CA LEU A 158 -4.74 3.80 14.58
C LEU A 158 -5.69 4.60 13.66
N LEU A 159 -6.82 4.03 13.23
CA LEU A 159 -7.92 4.78 12.63
C LEU A 159 -8.36 5.95 13.53
N TRP A 160 -8.38 5.76 14.84
CA TRP A 160 -8.85 6.76 15.79
C TRP A 160 -7.87 7.93 15.99
N GLU A 161 -6.62 7.79 15.53
CA GLU A 161 -5.70 8.92 15.40
C GLU A 161 -6.13 9.87 14.28
N ILE A 162 -6.71 9.34 13.19
CA ILE A 162 -7.31 10.19 12.14
C ILE A 162 -8.52 10.94 12.69
N GLU A 163 -9.36 10.28 13.53
CA GLU A 163 -10.46 10.96 14.24
C GLU A 163 -9.93 12.11 15.09
N ARG A 164 -8.88 11.88 15.88
CA ARG A 164 -8.27 12.91 16.73
C ARG A 164 -7.79 14.10 15.89
N ILE A 165 -7.04 13.83 14.83
CA ILE A 165 -6.50 14.88 13.93
C ILE A 165 -7.63 15.67 13.28
N LEU A 166 -8.67 15.02 12.75
CA LEU A 166 -9.81 15.70 12.14
C LEU A 166 -10.63 16.50 13.16
N ASN A 167 -10.66 16.08 14.44
CA ASN A 167 -11.29 16.85 15.51
C ASN A 167 -10.52 18.13 15.85
N GLU A 168 -9.20 18.09 15.75
CA GLU A 168 -8.32 19.25 15.99
C GLU A 168 -8.32 20.24 14.82
N CYS A 169 -8.74 19.83 13.62
CA CYS A 169 -8.68 20.68 12.41
C CYS A 169 -9.65 21.86 12.50
N GLU A 170 -9.14 23.07 12.31
CA GLU A 170 -9.94 24.27 12.02
C GLU A 170 -10.51 24.19 10.59
N ASN A 171 -9.66 23.84 9.62
CA ASN A 171 -10.03 23.61 8.25
C ASN A 171 -9.94 22.10 7.93
N LEU A 172 -11.00 21.53 7.40
CA LEU A 172 -11.05 20.12 7.05
C LEU A 172 -10.57 19.88 5.61
N PRO A 173 -9.86 18.76 5.32
CA PRO A 173 -9.59 18.34 3.95
C PRO A 173 -10.90 18.17 3.18
N GLN A 174 -10.98 18.61 1.93
CA GLN A 174 -12.22 18.50 1.16
C GLN A 174 -12.53 17.07 0.73
N VAL A 175 -11.51 16.24 0.57
CA VAL A 175 -11.67 14.82 0.18
C VAL A 175 -10.83 13.94 1.07
N LEU A 176 -11.48 12.90 1.62
CA LEU A 176 -10.81 11.82 2.33
C LEU A 176 -10.86 10.54 1.51
N PHE A 177 -9.75 9.81 1.44
CA PHE A 177 -9.65 8.50 0.82
C PHE A 177 -9.16 7.47 1.82
N MET A 178 -9.94 6.42 2.06
CA MET A 178 -9.58 5.29 2.90
C MET A 178 -9.44 4.02 2.07
N GLU A 179 -8.43 3.22 2.39
CA GLU A 179 -8.37 1.83 1.95
C GLU A 179 -8.09 0.91 3.14
N ASN A 180 -8.73 -0.27 3.14
CA ASN A 180 -8.42 -1.34 4.09
C ASN A 180 -8.91 -2.70 3.57
N VAL A 181 -8.59 -3.78 4.29
CA VAL A 181 -9.13 -5.11 3.98
C VAL A 181 -10.66 -5.15 4.11
N LYS A 182 -11.34 -5.98 3.29
CA LYS A 182 -12.80 -6.08 3.31
C LYS A 182 -13.38 -6.43 4.68
N GLN A 183 -12.57 -7.03 5.57
CA GLN A 183 -12.96 -7.39 6.94
C GLN A 183 -13.29 -6.19 7.82
N VAL A 184 -12.92 -4.97 7.42
CA VAL A 184 -13.38 -3.75 8.09
C VAL A 184 -14.91 -3.68 8.15
N LEU A 185 -15.60 -4.25 7.14
CA LEU A 185 -17.05 -4.35 7.03
C LEU A 185 -17.64 -5.64 7.64
N SER A 186 -16.80 -6.51 8.23
CA SER A 186 -17.30 -7.75 8.84
C SER A 186 -18.21 -7.47 10.05
N LYS A 187 -19.09 -8.41 10.38
CA LYS A 187 -20.01 -8.29 11.54
C LYS A 187 -19.28 -7.89 12.82
N LYS A 188 -18.04 -8.37 13.01
CA LYS A 188 -17.22 -8.06 14.19
C LYS A 188 -16.79 -6.59 14.28
N ASN A 189 -16.54 -5.96 13.13
CA ASN A 189 -15.97 -4.61 13.03
C ASN A 189 -17.02 -3.57 12.60
N LYS A 190 -18.26 -4.02 12.33
CA LYS A 190 -19.32 -3.18 11.74
C LYS A 190 -19.65 -1.98 12.61
N ASP A 191 -19.78 -2.18 13.92
CA ASP A 191 -20.14 -1.11 14.86
C ASP A 191 -19.06 -0.02 14.90
N ASP A 192 -17.77 -0.42 14.90
CA ASP A 192 -16.66 0.52 14.87
C ASP A 192 -16.61 1.28 13.52
N PHE A 193 -16.88 0.57 12.40
CA PHE A 193 -16.93 1.21 11.09
C PHE A 193 -18.12 2.17 10.96
N ASP A 194 -19.29 1.81 11.49
CA ASP A 194 -20.47 2.69 11.50
C ASP A 194 -20.25 3.92 12.37
N ASN A 195 -19.58 3.76 13.52
CA ASN A 195 -19.18 4.88 14.36
C ASN A 195 -18.22 5.82 13.63
N TRP A 196 -17.27 5.26 12.85
CA TRP A 196 -16.41 6.04 12.00
C TRP A 196 -17.19 6.83 10.94
N CYS A 197 -18.13 6.21 10.24
CA CYS A 197 -18.99 6.88 9.27
C CYS A 197 -19.79 8.02 9.91
N LYS A 198 -20.44 7.77 11.06
CA LYS A 198 -21.18 8.78 11.82
C LYS A 198 -20.31 9.95 12.26
N PHE A 199 -19.06 9.66 12.69
CA PHE A 199 -18.12 10.71 13.02
C PHE A 199 -17.83 11.62 11.80
N LEU A 200 -17.54 11.04 10.65
CA LEU A 200 -17.30 11.82 9.44
C LEU A 200 -18.54 12.62 9.02
N GLU A 201 -19.73 12.04 9.11
CA GLU A 201 -21.00 12.72 8.86
C GLU A 201 -21.19 13.91 9.81
N SER A 202 -20.84 13.76 11.09
CA SER A 202 -20.90 14.86 12.07
C SER A 202 -19.94 16.01 11.75
N LYS A 203 -18.89 15.72 10.98
CA LYS A 203 -17.94 16.71 10.44
C LYS A 203 -18.37 17.31 9.10
N GLY A 204 -19.52 16.91 8.57
CA GLY A 204 -20.06 17.41 7.31
C GLY A 204 -19.61 16.65 6.07
N TYR A 205 -19.05 15.44 6.20
CA TYR A 205 -18.72 14.61 5.06
C TYR A 205 -19.87 13.74 4.59
N THR A 206 -19.98 13.56 3.28
CA THR A 206 -20.83 12.53 2.66
C THR A 206 -19.97 11.33 2.32
N ASN A 207 -20.30 10.17 2.89
CA ASN A 207 -19.52 8.96 2.77
C ASN A 207 -20.03 8.05 1.66
N SER A 208 -19.10 7.50 0.86
CA SER A 208 -19.36 6.44 -0.11
C SER A 208 -18.29 5.37 0.04
N TYR A 209 -18.67 4.10 0.21
CA TYR A 209 -17.70 3.00 0.32
C TYR A 209 -18.14 1.76 -0.45
N LYS A 210 -17.18 1.00 -0.94
CA LYS A 210 -17.40 -0.22 -1.72
C LYS A 210 -16.21 -1.17 -1.60
N VAL A 211 -16.49 -2.48 -1.64
CA VAL A 211 -15.43 -3.49 -1.82
C VAL A 211 -15.16 -3.65 -3.30
N LEU A 212 -13.91 -3.43 -3.69
CA LEU A 212 -13.44 -3.61 -5.07
C LEU A 212 -12.38 -4.71 -5.11
N ASN A 213 -12.32 -5.45 -6.23
CA ASN A 213 -11.32 -6.46 -6.48
C ASN A 213 -10.34 -6.00 -7.57
N SER A 214 -9.05 -6.18 -7.38
CA SER A 214 -8.03 -5.73 -8.34
C SER A 214 -8.20 -6.33 -9.74
N CYS A 215 -8.73 -7.56 -9.86
CA CYS A 215 -8.98 -8.19 -11.15
C CYS A 215 -10.07 -7.47 -11.96
N ASP A 216 -10.95 -6.72 -11.30
CA ASP A 216 -11.99 -5.92 -11.96
C ASP A 216 -11.45 -4.57 -12.47
N TYR A 217 -10.16 -4.30 -12.28
CA TYR A 217 -9.48 -3.06 -12.65
C TYR A 217 -8.14 -3.32 -13.34
N GLY A 218 -8.04 -4.41 -14.09
CA GLY A 218 -6.94 -4.70 -15.00
C GLY A 218 -5.73 -5.40 -14.42
N ILE A 219 -5.69 -5.71 -13.10
CA ILE A 219 -4.59 -6.46 -12.47
C ILE A 219 -5.04 -7.89 -12.17
N PRO A 220 -4.39 -8.92 -12.72
CA PRO A 220 -4.79 -10.32 -12.53
C PRO A 220 -4.42 -10.84 -11.13
N GLN A 221 -4.97 -10.19 -10.11
CA GLN A 221 -4.82 -10.54 -8.70
C GLN A 221 -6.18 -10.52 -8.01
N ASN A 222 -6.54 -11.59 -7.32
CA ASN A 222 -7.72 -11.62 -6.45
C ASN A 222 -7.38 -10.91 -5.13
N ARG A 223 -7.57 -9.58 -5.10
CA ARG A 223 -7.33 -8.74 -3.92
C ARG A 223 -8.52 -7.82 -3.68
N GLU A 224 -9.41 -8.27 -2.80
CA GLU A 224 -10.58 -7.49 -2.39
C GLU A 224 -10.21 -6.53 -1.26
N ARG A 225 -10.56 -5.25 -1.43
CA ARG A 225 -10.35 -4.19 -0.44
C ARG A 225 -11.57 -3.31 -0.33
N CYS A 226 -11.82 -2.81 0.86
CA CYS A 226 -12.79 -1.76 1.10
C CYS A 226 -12.14 -0.42 0.79
N TYR A 227 -12.73 0.33 -0.12
CA TYR A 227 -12.37 1.70 -0.44
C TYR A 227 -13.50 2.62 0.00
N MET A 228 -13.14 3.78 0.54
CA MET A 228 -14.09 4.79 0.98
C MET A 228 -13.62 6.15 0.50
N ILE A 229 -14.52 6.90 -0.11
CA ILE A 229 -14.39 8.32 -0.44
C ILE A 229 -15.38 9.08 0.43
N SER A 230 -14.87 10.08 1.15
CA SER A 230 -15.69 11.01 1.91
C SER A 230 -15.44 12.42 1.39
N ILE A 231 -16.49 13.07 0.89
CA ILE A 231 -16.42 14.41 0.31
C ILE A 231 -17.08 15.38 1.29
N LEU A 232 -16.40 16.47 1.61
CA LEU A 232 -16.93 17.52 2.47
C LEU A 232 -18.10 18.22 1.75
N GLY A 233 -19.28 18.25 2.37
CA GLY A 233 -20.55 18.70 1.79
C GLY A 233 -21.46 17.54 1.39
N ASN A 234 -22.44 17.82 0.53
CA ASN A 234 -23.54 16.90 0.23
C ASN A 234 -23.30 16.04 -1.03
N GLN A 235 -22.10 16.12 -1.63
CA GLN A 235 -21.82 15.40 -2.87
C GLN A 235 -21.50 13.93 -2.58
N LYS A 236 -22.27 13.01 -3.20
CA LYS A 236 -22.05 11.59 -3.14
C LYS A 236 -21.10 11.14 -4.24
N TYR A 237 -20.15 10.27 -3.90
CA TYR A 237 -19.24 9.65 -4.86
C TYR A 237 -19.79 8.31 -5.35
N GLU A 238 -19.73 8.06 -6.66
CA GLU A 238 -20.04 6.78 -7.29
C GLU A 238 -18.76 6.08 -7.70
N PHE A 239 -18.58 4.82 -7.28
CA PHE A 239 -17.39 4.04 -7.63
C PHE A 239 -17.40 3.64 -9.11
N PRO A 240 -16.21 3.58 -9.76
CA PRO A 240 -16.09 3.19 -11.14
C PRO A 240 -16.64 1.76 -11.37
N LYS A 241 -17.18 1.54 -12.58
CA LYS A 241 -17.63 0.22 -13.00
C LYS A 241 -16.43 -0.70 -13.26
N PRO A 242 -16.55 -2.01 -13.01
CA PRO A 242 -15.56 -2.99 -13.43
C PRO A 242 -15.24 -2.91 -14.92
N ILE A 243 -13.99 -3.20 -15.26
CA ILE A 243 -13.54 -3.33 -16.66
C ILE A 243 -13.20 -4.79 -16.97
N PRO A 244 -13.29 -5.23 -18.23
CA PRO A 244 -12.86 -6.57 -18.63
C PRO A 244 -11.38 -6.81 -18.32
N LEU A 245 -11.06 -7.95 -17.70
CA LEU A 245 -9.68 -8.38 -17.50
C LEU A 245 -9.11 -8.91 -18.82
N THR A 246 -8.17 -8.19 -19.41
CA THR A 246 -7.54 -8.54 -20.70
C THR A 246 -6.20 -9.24 -20.52
N LYS A 247 -5.51 -9.04 -19.39
CA LYS A 247 -4.22 -9.65 -19.05
C LYS A 247 -4.39 -10.63 -17.89
N HIS A 248 -3.69 -11.74 -17.95
CA HIS A 248 -3.71 -12.80 -16.94
C HIS A 248 -2.33 -12.95 -16.28
N LEU A 249 -2.18 -13.81 -15.30
CA LEU A 249 -0.94 -13.94 -14.54
C LEU A 249 0.28 -14.15 -15.46
N ARG A 250 0.15 -14.93 -16.51
CA ARG A 250 1.20 -15.18 -17.52
C ARG A 250 1.79 -13.91 -18.15
N ASP A 251 0.98 -12.86 -18.31
CA ASP A 251 1.38 -11.61 -18.97
C ASP A 251 2.21 -10.71 -18.04
N TYR A 252 2.36 -11.11 -16.78
CA TYR A 252 3.13 -10.44 -15.72
C TYR A 252 4.42 -11.18 -15.34
N LEU A 253 4.66 -12.37 -15.93
CA LEU A 253 5.83 -13.18 -15.61
C LEU A 253 7.09 -12.66 -16.28
N ASP A 254 8.22 -12.88 -15.62
CA ASP A 254 9.54 -12.55 -16.13
C ASP A 254 10.08 -13.75 -16.93
N ASP A 255 10.78 -13.49 -18.03
CA ASP A 255 11.40 -14.54 -18.85
C ASP A 255 12.52 -15.27 -18.13
N LYS A 256 13.25 -14.55 -17.27
CA LYS A 256 14.36 -15.08 -16.47
C LYS A 256 14.18 -14.68 -15.02
N VAL A 257 14.39 -15.61 -14.13
CA VAL A 257 14.31 -15.41 -12.68
C VAL A 257 15.50 -16.08 -11.98
N ASP A 258 15.75 -15.67 -10.74
CA ASP A 258 16.81 -16.25 -9.91
C ASP A 258 16.54 -17.75 -9.64
N ASN A 259 17.61 -18.55 -9.68
CA ASN A 259 17.54 -19.99 -9.44
C ASN A 259 16.96 -20.35 -8.06
N ASN A 260 17.11 -19.48 -7.05
CA ASN A 260 16.58 -19.69 -5.70
C ASN A 260 15.04 -19.63 -5.61
N LEU A 261 14.36 -19.21 -6.67
CA LEU A 261 12.90 -19.21 -6.74
C LEU A 261 12.32 -20.57 -7.15
N TYR A 262 13.10 -21.43 -7.78
CA TYR A 262 12.66 -22.76 -8.17
C TYR A 262 12.44 -23.66 -6.97
N ILE A 263 11.36 -24.44 -7.01
CA ILE A 263 10.95 -25.39 -5.98
C ILE A 263 11.17 -26.81 -6.52
N ASN A 264 12.19 -27.47 -5.98
CA ASN A 264 12.51 -28.86 -6.35
C ASN A 264 12.33 -29.75 -5.12
N ASN A 265 11.12 -30.22 -4.88
CA ASN A 265 10.79 -31.15 -3.83
C ASN A 265 9.74 -32.17 -4.30
N PHE A 266 9.51 -33.20 -3.51
CA PHE A 266 8.60 -34.30 -3.84
C PHE A 266 7.23 -33.80 -4.32
N TYR A 267 6.55 -32.93 -3.59
CA TYR A 267 5.20 -32.45 -3.91
C TYR A 267 5.16 -31.56 -5.16
N ALA A 268 6.17 -30.71 -5.35
CA ALA A 268 6.29 -29.92 -6.57
C ALA A 268 6.49 -30.80 -7.80
N ASN A 269 7.33 -31.86 -7.66
CA ASN A 269 7.59 -32.81 -8.76
C ASN A 269 6.37 -33.65 -9.10
N GLU A 270 5.53 -34.04 -8.12
CA GLU A 270 4.24 -34.70 -8.40
C GLU A 270 3.35 -33.79 -9.28
N VAL A 271 3.26 -32.51 -8.95
CA VAL A 271 2.45 -31.57 -9.76
C VAL A 271 3.06 -31.39 -11.15
N LYS A 272 4.38 -31.28 -11.29
CA LYS A 272 5.05 -31.21 -12.58
C LYS A 272 4.73 -32.44 -13.46
N GLU A 273 4.77 -33.64 -12.89
CA GLU A 273 4.50 -34.86 -13.63
C GLU A 273 3.05 -34.92 -14.13
N ILE A 274 2.07 -34.47 -13.32
CA ILE A 274 0.65 -34.39 -13.73
C ILE A 274 0.47 -33.47 -14.95
N TYR A 275 1.22 -32.40 -15.02
CA TYR A 275 1.07 -31.37 -16.06
C TYR A 275 2.21 -31.36 -17.09
N LYS A 276 3.06 -32.39 -17.17
CA LYS A 276 4.25 -32.42 -18.04
C LYS A 276 3.96 -32.20 -19.52
N ASP A 277 2.82 -32.70 -19.97
CA ASP A 277 2.39 -32.63 -21.39
C ASP A 277 1.43 -31.45 -21.63
N PHE A 278 1.15 -30.59 -20.59
CA PHE A 278 0.25 -29.47 -20.73
C PHE A 278 1.00 -28.20 -21.13
N ASP A 279 0.65 -27.67 -22.29
CA ASP A 279 1.23 -26.42 -22.79
C ASP A 279 0.46 -25.21 -22.26
N PHE A 280 0.89 -24.69 -21.12
CA PHE A 280 0.31 -23.49 -20.50
C PHE A 280 0.44 -22.25 -21.38
N ILE A 281 1.43 -22.18 -22.26
CA ILE A 281 1.69 -21.01 -23.11
C ILE A 281 0.73 -20.95 -24.29
N ASN A 282 0.50 -22.07 -24.97
CA ASN A 282 -0.38 -22.13 -26.13
C ASN A 282 -1.85 -22.43 -25.74
N ASP A 283 -2.13 -22.74 -24.46
CA ASP A 283 -3.51 -22.85 -24.00
C ASP A 283 -4.26 -21.53 -24.22
N LYS A 284 -5.35 -21.58 -24.97
CA LYS A 284 -6.20 -20.41 -25.29
C LYS A 284 -7.17 -20.05 -24.17
N ASN A 285 -7.38 -20.94 -23.20
CA ASN A 285 -8.27 -20.69 -22.09
C ASN A 285 -7.72 -19.58 -21.19
N ARG A 286 -8.60 -18.72 -20.73
CA ARG A 286 -8.32 -17.64 -19.80
C ARG A 286 -9.35 -17.66 -18.68
N TYR A 287 -8.89 -17.51 -17.44
CA TYR A 287 -9.74 -17.68 -16.28
C TYR A 287 -9.67 -16.45 -15.37
N ASN A 288 -10.79 -15.78 -15.17
CA ASN A 288 -10.90 -14.67 -14.21
C ASN A 288 -11.04 -15.16 -12.76
N LYS A 289 -10.37 -16.27 -12.45
CA LYS A 289 -10.35 -16.90 -11.12
C LYS A 289 -8.98 -17.50 -10.83
N ILE A 290 -8.71 -17.77 -9.55
CA ILE A 290 -7.55 -18.55 -9.14
C ILE A 290 -7.79 -20.01 -9.52
N CYS A 291 -6.94 -20.57 -10.37
CA CYS A 291 -6.96 -21.98 -10.74
C CYS A 291 -5.80 -22.70 -10.07
N VAL A 292 -6.09 -23.49 -9.04
CA VAL A 292 -5.07 -24.23 -8.28
C VAL A 292 -4.76 -25.54 -9.01
N LEU A 293 -3.49 -25.75 -9.35
CA LEU A 293 -2.98 -26.98 -9.98
C LEU A 293 -2.57 -28.02 -8.93
N GLY A 294 -2.11 -27.55 -7.77
CA GLY A 294 -1.65 -28.41 -6.69
C GLY A 294 -0.97 -27.61 -5.58
N HIS A 295 -0.18 -28.32 -4.78
CA HIS A 295 0.54 -27.75 -3.64
C HIS A 295 1.98 -28.28 -3.60
N TYR A 296 2.94 -27.43 -3.26
CA TYR A 296 4.34 -27.81 -3.09
C TYR A 296 4.72 -28.19 -1.65
N MET A 297 3.72 -28.35 -0.78
CA MET A 297 3.90 -28.79 0.62
C MET A 297 2.81 -29.78 1.02
N LYS A 298 3.15 -30.71 1.93
CA LYS A 298 2.21 -31.70 2.49
C LYS A 298 0.99 -31.06 3.16
N SER A 299 1.16 -29.93 3.77
CA SER A 299 0.09 -29.22 4.52
C SER A 299 -1.09 -28.77 3.66
N LYS A 300 -0.95 -28.72 2.35
CA LYS A 300 -1.96 -28.22 1.39
C LYS A 300 -2.57 -26.87 1.79
N HIS A 301 -1.80 -26.09 2.56
CA HIS A 301 -2.20 -24.75 3.00
C HIS A 301 -2.24 -23.78 1.81
N GLU A 302 -3.01 -22.72 1.93
CA GLU A 302 -3.12 -21.65 0.92
C GLU A 302 -1.76 -21.12 0.45
N SER A 303 -0.80 -21.03 1.37
CA SER A 303 0.56 -20.54 1.10
C SER A 303 1.41 -21.47 0.23
N SER A 304 0.98 -22.71 0.04
CA SER A 304 1.71 -23.72 -0.77
C SER A 304 1.08 -23.99 -2.13
N ARG A 305 0.09 -23.19 -2.53
CA ARG A 305 -0.59 -23.36 -3.82
C ARG A 305 0.34 -23.13 -5.01
N ILE A 306 0.22 -24.02 -5.99
CA ILE A 306 0.74 -23.84 -7.34
C ILE A 306 -0.45 -23.45 -8.20
N VAL A 307 -0.39 -22.30 -8.87
CA VAL A 307 -1.52 -21.78 -9.64
C VAL A 307 -1.23 -21.79 -11.14
N ASN A 308 -2.29 -21.92 -11.93
CA ASN A 308 -2.26 -21.83 -13.37
C ASN A 308 -2.02 -20.38 -13.81
N ILE A 309 -1.04 -20.18 -14.66
CA ILE A 309 -0.65 -18.86 -15.18
C ILE A 309 -1.72 -18.24 -16.10
N ASN A 310 -2.65 -19.02 -16.65
CA ASN A 310 -3.78 -18.56 -17.44
C ASN A 310 -4.96 -18.04 -16.61
N GLY A 311 -4.86 -18.12 -15.28
CA GLY A 311 -5.78 -17.53 -14.30
C GLY A 311 -5.26 -16.23 -13.70
N ILE A 312 -5.73 -15.93 -12.49
CA ILE A 312 -5.29 -14.77 -11.70
C ILE A 312 -4.49 -15.21 -10.46
N SER A 313 -3.63 -14.34 -9.98
CA SER A 313 -2.87 -14.56 -8.74
C SER A 313 -3.78 -14.50 -7.51
N PRO A 314 -3.53 -15.29 -6.47
CA PRO A 314 -4.02 -15.00 -5.13
C PRO A 314 -3.52 -13.64 -4.63
N THR A 315 -4.14 -13.14 -3.56
CA THR A 315 -3.69 -11.90 -2.88
C THR A 315 -2.21 -12.01 -2.51
N ILE A 316 -1.40 -11.07 -2.99
CA ILE A 316 -0.01 -10.89 -2.57
C ILE A 316 0.01 -10.40 -1.11
N LYS A 317 0.78 -11.11 -0.27
CA LYS A 317 0.89 -10.85 1.17
C LYS A 317 2.31 -10.41 1.53
N GLU A 318 2.45 -9.73 2.66
CA GLU A 318 3.75 -9.28 3.19
C GLU A 318 4.68 -10.43 3.62
N ASN A 319 4.10 -11.58 3.98
CA ASN A 319 4.85 -12.69 4.54
C ASN A 319 5.61 -13.46 3.44
N HIS A 320 6.94 -13.53 3.60
CA HIS A 320 7.86 -14.22 2.72
C HIS A 320 7.52 -15.71 2.48
N ASN A 321 6.87 -16.38 3.43
CA ASN A 321 6.51 -17.79 3.33
C ASN A 321 5.22 -18.06 2.54
N THR A 322 4.51 -17.01 2.11
CA THR A 322 3.23 -17.12 1.42
C THR A 322 3.31 -16.66 -0.04
N VAL A 323 4.46 -16.88 -0.67
CA VAL A 323 4.68 -16.50 -2.07
C VAL A 323 3.97 -17.50 -2.99
N THR A 324 3.10 -17.00 -3.85
CA THR A 324 2.46 -17.79 -4.90
C THR A 324 3.48 -18.53 -5.73
N ALA A 325 3.26 -19.83 -5.94
CA ALA A 325 4.02 -20.64 -6.88
C ALA A 325 3.22 -20.87 -8.17
N ILE A 326 3.94 -21.05 -9.27
CA ILE A 326 3.39 -21.31 -10.60
C ILE A 326 4.13 -22.47 -11.24
N ILE A 327 3.59 -23.00 -12.33
CA ILE A 327 4.37 -23.74 -13.31
C ILE A 327 4.74 -22.76 -14.43
N ASP A 328 6.03 -22.60 -14.70
CA ASP A 328 6.53 -21.72 -15.76
C ASP A 328 6.49 -22.39 -17.15
N LYS A 329 6.94 -21.66 -18.17
CA LYS A 329 6.98 -22.11 -19.56
C LYS A 329 7.87 -23.36 -19.81
N ASP A 330 8.85 -23.59 -18.94
CA ASP A 330 9.80 -24.72 -19.02
C ASP A 330 9.36 -25.88 -18.10
N ASN A 331 8.10 -25.89 -17.70
CA ASN A 331 7.50 -26.87 -16.80
C ASN A 331 8.21 -26.97 -15.43
N ASN A 332 8.72 -25.86 -14.91
CA ASN A 332 9.28 -25.82 -13.58
C ASN A 332 8.33 -25.17 -12.59
N VAL A 333 8.26 -25.73 -11.38
CA VAL A 333 7.56 -25.08 -10.28
C VAL A 333 8.48 -24.01 -9.67
N ARG A 334 8.00 -22.78 -9.61
CA ARG A 334 8.74 -21.67 -9.02
C ARG A 334 7.84 -20.67 -8.29
N LYS A 335 8.42 -19.92 -7.37
CA LYS A 335 7.78 -18.76 -6.76
C LYS A 335 7.81 -17.57 -7.71
N LEU A 336 6.93 -16.60 -7.48
CA LEU A 336 6.98 -15.33 -8.18
C LEU A 336 8.21 -14.52 -7.76
N SER A 337 8.82 -13.80 -8.71
CA SER A 337 9.92 -12.87 -8.47
C SER A 337 9.44 -11.60 -7.74
N VAL A 338 10.37 -10.77 -7.28
CA VAL A 338 10.04 -9.46 -6.69
C VAL A 338 9.47 -8.50 -7.73
N TYR A 339 9.91 -8.60 -8.98
CA TYR A 339 9.38 -7.81 -10.10
C TYR A 339 7.94 -8.20 -10.41
N GLU A 340 7.66 -9.51 -10.49
CA GLU A 340 6.31 -10.02 -10.68
C GLU A 340 5.36 -9.59 -9.56
N PHE A 341 5.85 -9.53 -8.31
CA PHE A 341 5.11 -8.97 -7.18
C PHE A 341 4.78 -7.49 -7.39
N GLY A 342 5.78 -6.68 -7.74
CA GLY A 342 5.60 -5.25 -7.97
C GLY A 342 4.63 -4.99 -9.12
N LYS A 343 4.79 -5.70 -10.25
CA LYS A 343 3.90 -5.60 -11.41
C LYS A 343 2.45 -5.95 -11.06
N LEU A 344 2.23 -6.99 -10.25
CA LEU A 344 0.90 -7.36 -9.76
C LEU A 344 0.31 -6.37 -8.74
N MET A 345 1.09 -5.41 -8.26
CA MET A 345 0.62 -4.26 -7.49
C MET A 345 0.43 -3.00 -8.34
N GLY A 346 0.66 -3.09 -9.65
CA GLY A 346 0.56 -1.97 -10.59
C GLY A 346 1.79 -1.07 -10.59
N VAL A 347 2.92 -1.53 -10.05
CA VAL A 347 4.19 -0.77 -10.01
C VAL A 347 4.97 -1.02 -11.28
N SER A 348 5.50 0.04 -11.91
CA SER A 348 6.32 -0.06 -13.11
C SER A 348 7.69 -0.70 -12.81
N ASN A 349 8.31 -1.36 -13.81
CA ASN A 349 9.66 -1.91 -13.65
C ASN A 349 10.66 -0.82 -13.20
N ASN A 350 10.58 0.37 -13.77
CA ASN A 350 11.45 1.50 -13.41
C ASN A 350 11.30 1.89 -11.92
N ASP A 351 10.09 1.87 -11.38
CA ASP A 351 9.88 2.20 -9.97
C ASP A 351 10.26 1.02 -9.05
N ILE A 352 10.10 -0.23 -9.53
CA ILE A 352 10.64 -1.41 -8.84
C ILE A 352 12.17 -1.33 -8.75
N ASP A 353 12.85 -0.98 -9.85
CA ASP A 353 14.31 -0.78 -9.88
C ASP A 353 14.75 0.27 -8.84
N LYS A 354 14.06 1.41 -8.78
CA LYS A 354 14.35 2.45 -7.78
C LYS A 354 14.19 1.95 -6.33
N ILE A 355 13.14 1.17 -6.05
CA ILE A 355 12.96 0.54 -4.74
C ILE A 355 14.13 -0.41 -4.44
N LEU A 356 14.54 -1.24 -5.40
CA LEU A 356 15.60 -2.24 -5.22
C LEU A 356 16.99 -1.63 -5.08
N GLN A 357 17.22 -0.39 -5.53
CA GLN A 357 18.44 0.38 -5.24
C GLN A 357 18.60 0.71 -3.76
N VAL A 358 17.50 0.80 -3.00
CA VAL A 358 17.48 1.22 -1.60
C VAL A 358 16.97 0.15 -0.63
N GLN A 359 16.43 -0.96 -1.15
CA GLN A 359 15.85 -2.06 -0.38
C GLN A 359 16.40 -3.42 -0.78
N SER A 360 16.45 -4.35 0.17
CA SER A 360 16.63 -5.77 -0.16
C SER A 360 15.35 -6.35 -0.78
N LEU A 361 15.48 -7.44 -1.55
CA LEU A 361 14.35 -8.16 -2.17
C LEU A 361 13.24 -8.51 -1.15
N SER A 362 13.64 -8.94 0.05
CA SER A 362 12.69 -9.30 1.12
C SER A 362 11.91 -8.08 1.64
N LYS A 363 12.58 -6.94 1.81
CA LYS A 363 11.95 -5.69 2.26
C LYS A 363 11.03 -5.11 1.18
N ALA A 364 11.45 -5.14 -0.09
CA ALA A 364 10.63 -4.72 -1.22
C ALA A 364 9.35 -5.57 -1.32
N ARG A 365 9.45 -6.91 -1.24
CA ARG A 365 8.27 -7.81 -1.22
C ARG A 365 7.30 -7.47 -0.08
N LYS A 366 7.83 -7.23 1.14
CA LYS A 366 7.00 -6.83 2.28
C LYS A 366 6.25 -5.54 2.00
N GLN A 367 6.92 -4.55 1.43
CA GLN A 367 6.29 -3.27 1.08
C GLN A 367 5.19 -3.45 0.01
N PHE A 368 5.44 -4.24 -1.05
CA PHE A 368 4.42 -4.55 -2.05
C PHE A 368 3.20 -5.26 -1.43
N GLY A 369 3.41 -6.26 -0.58
CA GLY A 369 2.32 -6.98 0.09
C GLY A 369 1.42 -6.10 0.95
N ASN A 370 1.99 -5.07 1.59
CA ASN A 370 1.29 -4.12 2.46
C ASN A 370 0.66 -2.94 1.71
N SER A 371 0.94 -2.79 0.42
CA SER A 371 0.51 -1.63 -0.35
C SER A 371 -0.87 -1.81 -0.98
N ILE A 372 -1.32 -0.75 -1.63
CA ILE A 372 -2.56 -0.67 -2.40
C ILE A 372 -2.23 -0.88 -3.89
N VAL A 373 -3.10 -1.58 -4.62
CA VAL A 373 -2.94 -1.75 -6.07
C VAL A 373 -3.17 -0.42 -6.78
N VAL A 374 -2.15 0.06 -7.48
CA VAL A 374 -2.13 1.39 -8.11
C VAL A 374 -3.27 1.56 -9.11
N ASN A 375 -3.52 0.55 -9.96
CA ASN A 375 -4.58 0.59 -10.98
C ASN A 375 -5.98 0.80 -10.40
N VAL A 376 -6.30 0.20 -9.26
CA VAL A 376 -7.60 0.42 -8.61
C VAL A 376 -7.76 1.88 -8.21
N MET A 377 -6.70 2.48 -7.65
CA MET A 377 -6.69 3.90 -7.27
C MET A 377 -6.76 4.81 -8.49
N GLU A 378 -6.10 4.46 -9.60
CA GLU A 378 -6.21 5.21 -10.86
C GLU A 378 -7.68 5.32 -11.30
N HIS A 379 -8.41 4.22 -11.32
CA HIS A 379 -9.83 4.24 -11.67
C HIS A 379 -10.69 5.04 -10.68
N ILE A 380 -10.39 4.92 -9.37
CA ILE A 380 -11.10 5.69 -8.34
C ILE A 380 -10.83 7.19 -8.50
N PHE A 381 -9.57 7.60 -8.63
CA PHE A 381 -9.18 9.00 -8.72
C PHE A 381 -9.59 9.64 -10.06
N ASP A 382 -9.46 8.93 -11.19
CA ASP A 382 -9.97 9.41 -12.47
C ASP A 382 -11.47 9.73 -12.39
N ASN A 383 -12.26 8.83 -11.79
CA ASN A 383 -13.69 9.05 -11.61
C ASN A 383 -13.98 10.17 -10.59
N LEU A 384 -13.20 10.25 -9.51
CA LEU A 384 -13.34 11.29 -8.48
C LEU A 384 -13.16 12.68 -9.07
N PHE A 385 -12.08 12.90 -9.82
CA PHE A 385 -11.75 14.22 -10.36
C PHE A 385 -12.60 14.62 -11.57
N LYS A 386 -13.32 13.68 -12.17
CA LYS A 386 -14.41 13.99 -13.13
C LYS A 386 -15.71 14.40 -12.43
N THR A 387 -15.92 13.91 -11.22
CA THR A 387 -17.14 14.12 -10.43
C THR A 387 -17.09 15.42 -9.64
N ILE A 388 -15.95 15.69 -8.96
CA ILE A 388 -15.76 16.97 -8.25
C ILE A 388 -15.30 18.01 -9.25
N SER A 389 -16.12 19.04 -9.46
CA SER A 389 -15.72 20.22 -10.27
C SER A 389 -14.55 20.92 -9.57
N LEU A 390 -13.34 20.73 -10.06
CA LEU A 390 -12.11 21.39 -9.60
C LEU A 390 -12.06 22.87 -10.00
#